data_db5dac3c6e22133905d7200cce7bb8ea
#
_entry.id   db5dac3c6e22133905d7200cce7bb8ea
#
_cell.length_a   1.000
_cell.length_b   1.000
_cell.length_c   1.000
_cell.angle_alpha   90.00
_cell.angle_beta   90.00
_cell.angle_gamma   90.00
#
_symmetry.space_group_name_H-M   'P 1'
#
loop_
_entity.id
_entity.type
_entity.pdbx_description
1 polymer ?
#
loop_
_entity_poly.entity_id
_entity_poly.type
_entity_poly.pdbx_seq_one_letter_code
_entity_poly.pdbx_strand_id
1 'polypeptide(L)'
;MGGSSYASRGDWRRDNVNLLIKQIHETVREIKPWVKFGVSPFGIYRNEMSYPYGSKTNGLHNYDDLYADVLLWVNKGWVDYNIPQIYWHVGHPVADYHVLVDWWAKHSNNRPLFIGQSVPNTIQNEDPLNPMINQLPIKMKLQRSYQSIGGSSQWPATSVVENEGRYLESLMSTYHKYPSLVPVFDFMDGEAPKAVR
;
A
#
# COMPACT_ATOMS: atom_id res chain seq x y z
N MET A 1 6.34 -30.17 25.63
CA MET A 1 6.13 -29.76 24.22
C MET A 1 4.65 -29.57 24.08
N GLY A 2 4.17 -28.32 24.11
CA GLY A 2 2.75 -28.00 23.97
C GLY A 2 2.32 -28.34 22.56
N GLY A 3 1.32 -29.21 22.41
CA GLY A 3 0.70 -29.54 21.15
C GLY A 3 0.20 -28.25 20.49
N SER A 4 0.61 -27.98 19.28
CA SER A 4 0.22 -26.81 18.52
C SER A 4 -1.29 -26.83 18.32
N SER A 5 -1.98 -25.83 18.86
CA SER A 5 -3.44 -25.62 18.66
C SER A 5 -3.77 -25.13 17.24
N TYR A 6 -2.78 -25.01 16.37
CA TYR A 6 -2.93 -24.51 15.00
C TYR A 6 -3.24 -25.64 14.01
N ALA A 7 -4.14 -25.37 13.06
CA ALA A 7 -4.52 -26.31 12.01
C ALA A 7 -3.36 -26.60 11.03
N SER A 8 -2.45 -25.65 10.85
CA SER A 8 -1.28 -25.78 9.97
C SER A 8 -0.05 -25.02 10.49
N ARG A 9 1.13 -25.38 9.97
CA ARG A 9 2.35 -24.61 10.20
C ARG A 9 2.26 -23.18 9.61
N GLY A 10 1.48 -22.99 8.55
CA GLY A 10 1.20 -21.69 7.96
C GLY A 10 0.41 -20.80 8.92
N ASP A 11 -0.61 -21.35 9.58
CA ASP A 11 -1.40 -20.61 10.56
C ASP A 11 -0.56 -20.20 11.77
N TRP A 12 0.30 -21.09 12.27
CA TRP A 12 1.25 -20.76 13.33
C TRP A 12 2.19 -19.62 12.93
N ARG A 13 2.74 -19.64 11.71
CA ARG A 13 3.62 -18.56 11.22
C ARG A 13 2.87 -17.24 11.12
N ARG A 14 1.66 -17.27 10.58
CA ARG A 14 0.80 -16.09 10.42
C ARG A 14 0.43 -15.50 11.77
N ASP A 15 0.11 -16.34 12.74
CA ASP A 15 -0.19 -15.87 14.09
C ASP A 15 1.02 -15.20 14.75
N ASN A 16 2.23 -15.73 14.58
CA ASN A 16 3.45 -15.07 15.09
C ASN A 16 3.67 -13.69 14.44
N VAL A 17 3.41 -13.54 13.13
CA VAL A 17 3.49 -12.23 12.46
C VAL A 17 2.39 -11.30 12.97
N ASN A 18 1.18 -11.80 13.15
CA ASN A 18 0.06 -11.03 13.72
C ASN A 18 0.38 -10.53 15.13
N LEU A 19 0.94 -11.39 15.99
CA LEU A 19 1.37 -11.01 17.34
C LEU A 19 2.46 -9.94 17.31
N LEU A 20 3.43 -10.05 16.42
CA LEU A 20 4.48 -9.03 16.25
C LEU A 20 3.88 -7.66 15.88
N ILE A 21 3.01 -7.61 14.88
CA ILE A 21 2.35 -6.37 14.44
C ILE A 21 1.52 -5.77 15.59
N LYS A 22 0.77 -6.60 16.30
CA LYS A 22 0.00 -6.18 17.47
C LYS A 22 0.88 -5.59 18.57
N GLN A 23 1.98 -6.25 18.92
CA GLN A 23 2.91 -5.78 19.93
C GLN A 23 3.58 -4.46 19.55
N ILE A 24 3.98 -4.29 18.29
CA ILE A 24 4.52 -3.02 17.78
C ILE A 24 3.47 -1.91 17.95
N HIS A 25 2.23 -2.15 17.53
CA HIS A 25 1.14 -1.20 17.69
C HIS A 25 0.95 -0.78 19.15
N GLU A 26 0.81 -1.75 20.06
CA GLU A 26 0.62 -1.51 21.49
C GLU A 26 1.78 -0.71 22.08
N THR A 27 3.01 -1.08 21.76
CA THR A 27 4.21 -0.36 22.23
C THR A 27 4.27 1.08 21.71
N VAL A 28 3.96 1.29 20.43
CA VAL A 28 3.93 2.65 19.85
C VAL A 28 2.85 3.49 20.54
N ARG A 29 1.65 2.92 20.78
CA ARG A 29 0.57 3.64 21.48
C ARG A 29 0.90 3.97 22.92
N GLU A 30 1.61 3.09 23.63
CA GLU A 30 2.04 3.32 25.01
C GLU A 30 3.08 4.44 25.10
N ILE A 31 4.09 4.41 24.22
CA ILE A 31 5.25 5.31 24.33
C ILE A 31 5.02 6.64 23.63
N LYS A 32 4.42 6.64 22.41
CA LYS A 32 4.20 7.82 21.56
C LYS A 32 2.87 7.70 20.82
N PRO A 33 1.73 7.93 21.48
CA PRO A 33 0.40 7.71 20.90
C PRO A 33 0.12 8.53 19.63
N TRP A 34 0.83 9.63 19.42
CA TRP A 34 0.72 10.48 18.22
C TRP A 34 1.50 9.96 17.01
N VAL A 35 2.37 8.94 17.17
CA VAL A 35 3.13 8.38 16.06
C VAL A 35 2.26 7.45 15.24
N LYS A 36 2.17 7.68 13.93
CA LYS A 36 1.44 6.85 12.99
C LYS A 36 2.26 5.60 12.65
N PHE A 37 1.68 4.42 12.84
CA PHE A 37 2.27 3.14 12.48
C PHE A 37 1.58 2.56 11.25
N GLY A 38 2.30 2.39 10.17
CA GLY A 38 1.79 1.81 8.92
C GLY A 38 2.66 0.68 8.41
N VAL A 39 2.12 -0.06 7.46
CA VAL A 39 2.84 -1.14 6.78
C VAL A 39 2.83 -0.94 5.27
N SER A 40 3.89 -1.42 4.62
CA SER A 40 3.99 -1.46 3.16
C SER A 40 4.10 -2.93 2.71
N PRO A 41 2.98 -3.66 2.65
CA PRO A 41 2.97 -5.06 2.31
C PRO A 41 3.20 -5.28 0.82
N PHE A 42 3.43 -6.53 0.44
CA PHE A 42 3.48 -6.94 -0.96
C PHE A 42 2.15 -6.59 -1.68
N GLY A 43 2.19 -6.30 -2.97
CA GLY A 43 1.04 -5.76 -3.71
C GLY A 43 -0.16 -6.70 -3.85
N ILE A 44 0.03 -8.01 -3.76
CA ILE A 44 -1.04 -9.01 -3.82
C ILE A 44 -1.34 -9.50 -2.41
N TYR A 45 -2.59 -9.37 -1.95
CA TYR A 45 -3.02 -9.96 -0.66
C TYR A 45 -3.20 -11.47 -0.79
N ARG A 46 -4.09 -11.91 -1.69
CA ARG A 46 -4.31 -13.30 -2.11
C ARG A 46 -4.79 -13.34 -3.56
N ASN A 47 -4.47 -14.40 -4.26
CA ASN A 47 -4.99 -14.64 -5.61
C ASN A 47 -6.43 -15.15 -5.57
N GLU A 48 -7.28 -14.74 -6.52
CA GLU A 48 -8.69 -15.19 -6.63
C GLU A 48 -8.80 -16.71 -6.73
N MET A 49 -7.87 -17.37 -7.42
CA MET A 49 -7.87 -18.85 -7.57
C MET A 49 -7.72 -19.58 -6.25
N SER A 50 -7.06 -19.01 -5.25
CA SER A 50 -6.88 -19.61 -3.91
C SER A 50 -7.86 -19.07 -2.88
N TYR A 51 -8.51 -17.95 -3.16
CA TYR A 51 -9.43 -17.28 -2.25
C TYR A 51 -10.46 -16.45 -3.04
N PRO A 52 -11.78 -16.78 -2.95
CA PRO A 52 -12.82 -16.17 -3.79
C PRO A 52 -12.91 -14.63 -3.73
N TYR A 53 -12.41 -14.04 -2.64
CA TYR A 53 -12.34 -12.58 -2.47
C TYR A 53 -10.94 -12.01 -2.75
N GLY A 54 -10.04 -12.81 -3.33
CA GLY A 54 -8.73 -12.38 -3.77
C GLY A 54 -8.78 -11.50 -5.02
N SER A 55 -7.64 -10.94 -5.39
CA SER A 55 -7.51 -10.22 -6.65
C SER A 55 -7.34 -11.18 -7.83
N LYS A 56 -7.75 -10.74 -9.03
CA LYS A 56 -7.51 -11.47 -10.30
C LYS A 56 -6.05 -11.41 -10.69
N THR A 57 -5.24 -12.11 -9.91
CA THR A 57 -3.78 -12.14 -10.02
C THR A 57 -3.28 -13.57 -9.92
N ASN A 58 -2.02 -13.78 -10.33
CA ASN A 58 -1.32 -15.04 -10.16
C ASN A 58 0.14 -14.76 -9.83
N GLY A 59 0.47 -14.74 -8.55
CA GLY A 59 1.83 -14.45 -8.08
C GLY A 59 1.97 -14.68 -6.58
N LEU A 60 3.20 -14.49 -6.08
CA LEU A 60 3.47 -14.48 -4.65
C LEU A 60 2.53 -13.49 -3.95
N HIS A 61 2.00 -13.87 -2.80
CA HIS A 61 1.02 -13.06 -2.09
C HIS A 61 1.20 -13.08 -0.57
N ASN A 62 0.63 -12.07 0.10
CA ASN A 62 0.85 -11.83 1.51
C ASN A 62 0.41 -12.99 2.41
N TYR A 63 -0.82 -13.46 2.26
CA TYR A 63 -1.46 -14.30 3.25
C TYR A 63 -0.85 -15.69 3.35
N ASP A 64 -0.70 -16.42 2.23
CA ASP A 64 -0.26 -17.81 2.25
C ASP A 64 1.27 -17.95 2.10
N ASP A 65 1.93 -17.07 1.31
CA ASP A 65 3.36 -17.17 1.03
C ASP A 65 4.21 -16.39 2.07
N LEU A 66 3.75 -15.20 2.46
CA LEU A 66 4.47 -14.32 3.39
C LEU A 66 3.91 -14.38 4.82
N TYR A 67 2.84 -15.13 5.03
CA TYR A 67 2.17 -15.27 6.33
C TYR A 67 1.72 -13.93 6.93
N ALA A 68 1.39 -12.97 6.09
CA ALA A 68 1.02 -11.60 6.46
C ALA A 68 -0.49 -11.38 6.25
N ASP A 69 -1.26 -11.37 7.35
CA ASP A 69 -2.70 -11.10 7.31
C ASP A 69 -2.99 -9.60 7.43
N VAL A 70 -2.64 -8.88 6.37
CA VAL A 70 -2.77 -7.41 6.32
C VAL A 70 -4.20 -6.95 6.57
N LEU A 71 -5.22 -7.68 6.06
CA LEU A 71 -6.61 -7.32 6.28
C LEU A 71 -7.01 -7.47 7.75
N LEU A 72 -6.50 -8.47 8.46
CA LEU A 72 -6.69 -8.59 9.90
C LEU A 72 -6.14 -7.36 10.63
N TRP A 73 -4.91 -6.93 10.29
CA TRP A 73 -4.27 -5.79 10.95
C TRP A 73 -5.03 -4.49 10.73
N VAL A 74 -5.50 -4.26 9.51
CA VAL A 74 -6.35 -3.12 9.16
C VAL A 74 -7.68 -3.17 9.92
N ASN A 75 -8.37 -4.34 9.93
CA ASN A 75 -9.66 -4.52 10.61
C ASN A 75 -9.56 -4.38 12.13
N LYS A 76 -8.46 -4.85 12.73
CA LYS A 76 -8.21 -4.74 14.17
C LYS A 76 -7.69 -3.35 14.59
N GLY A 77 -7.36 -2.49 13.61
CA GLY A 77 -6.78 -1.20 13.88
C GLY A 77 -5.35 -1.25 14.41
N TRP A 78 -4.62 -2.35 14.16
CA TRP A 78 -3.21 -2.48 14.56
C TRP A 78 -2.26 -1.71 13.66
N VAL A 79 -2.74 -1.27 12.51
CA VAL A 79 -2.04 -0.34 11.62
C VAL A 79 -2.90 0.90 11.38
N ASP A 80 -2.27 2.06 11.28
CA ASP A 80 -2.95 3.33 11.06
C ASP A 80 -3.15 3.63 9.58
N TYR A 81 -2.26 3.10 8.72
CA TYR A 81 -2.34 3.23 7.28
C TYR A 81 -1.67 2.06 6.57
N ASN A 82 -1.98 1.89 5.30
CA ASN A 82 -1.47 0.80 4.49
C ASN A 82 -0.90 1.33 3.16
N ILE A 83 0.27 0.81 2.73
CA ILE A 83 0.92 1.19 1.47
C ILE A 83 1.28 -0.07 0.68
N PRO A 84 0.34 -0.79 0.06
CA PRO A 84 0.67 -1.97 -0.74
C PRO A 84 1.60 -1.61 -1.89
N GLN A 85 2.64 -2.42 -2.11
CA GLN A 85 3.66 -2.25 -3.14
C GLN A 85 3.14 -2.74 -4.49
N ILE A 86 2.35 -1.91 -5.17
CA ILE A 86 1.80 -2.21 -6.49
C ILE A 86 2.80 -1.75 -7.56
N TYR A 87 3.90 -2.50 -7.68
CA TYR A 87 5.05 -2.10 -8.51
C TYR A 87 4.94 -2.48 -9.98
N TRP A 88 3.93 -3.24 -10.37
CA TRP A 88 3.70 -3.65 -11.75
C TRP A 88 3.15 -2.51 -12.62
N HIS A 89 3.17 -2.72 -13.92
CA HIS A 89 2.59 -1.79 -14.89
C HIS A 89 1.09 -2.09 -15.13
N VAL A 90 0.37 -1.13 -15.67
CA VAL A 90 -1.00 -1.32 -16.18
C VAL A 90 -0.91 -2.29 -17.37
N GLY A 91 -1.78 -3.30 -17.40
CA GLY A 91 -1.75 -4.36 -18.41
C GLY A 91 -0.77 -5.49 -18.10
N HIS A 92 -0.20 -5.57 -16.91
CA HIS A 92 0.67 -6.69 -16.54
C HIS A 92 -0.14 -8.01 -16.48
N PRO A 93 0.28 -9.09 -17.19
CA PRO A 93 -0.58 -10.25 -17.44
C PRO A 93 -1.01 -11.04 -16.20
N VAL A 94 -0.21 -11.00 -15.12
CA VAL A 94 -0.48 -11.78 -13.90
C VAL A 94 -0.67 -10.94 -12.64
N ALA A 95 -0.42 -9.63 -12.72
CA ALA A 95 -0.55 -8.70 -11.59
C ALA A 95 -0.83 -7.28 -12.11
N ASP A 96 -1.93 -7.12 -12.82
CA ASP A 96 -2.30 -5.83 -13.41
C ASP A 96 -2.48 -4.75 -12.34
N TYR A 97 -1.82 -3.62 -12.56
CA TYR A 97 -1.87 -2.47 -11.65
C TYR A 97 -3.31 -2.00 -11.40
N HIS A 98 -4.15 -1.95 -12.43
CA HIS A 98 -5.55 -1.55 -12.31
C HIS A 98 -6.32 -2.50 -11.40
N VAL A 99 -6.18 -3.81 -11.63
CA VAL A 99 -6.82 -4.84 -10.81
C VAL A 99 -6.43 -4.72 -9.34
N LEU A 100 -5.17 -4.50 -9.06
CA LEU A 100 -4.67 -4.39 -7.70
C LEU A 100 -5.11 -3.09 -7.00
N VAL A 101 -5.05 -1.95 -7.70
CA VAL A 101 -5.52 -0.67 -7.15
C VAL A 101 -7.02 -0.74 -6.83
N ASP A 102 -7.84 -1.28 -7.74
CA ASP A 102 -9.28 -1.47 -7.51
C ASP A 102 -9.55 -2.39 -6.31
N TRP A 103 -8.81 -3.50 -6.24
CA TRP A 103 -8.95 -4.45 -5.13
C TRP A 103 -8.62 -3.81 -3.77
N TRP A 104 -7.47 -3.15 -3.65
CA TRP A 104 -7.07 -2.51 -2.40
C TRP A 104 -8.00 -1.36 -2.03
N ALA A 105 -8.47 -0.57 -2.99
CA ALA A 105 -9.42 0.52 -2.75
C ALA A 105 -10.74 0.03 -2.12
N LYS A 106 -11.19 -1.18 -2.49
CA LYS A 106 -12.39 -1.83 -1.94
C LYS A 106 -12.16 -2.50 -0.59
N HIS A 107 -10.90 -2.75 -0.20
CA HIS A 107 -10.55 -3.48 1.03
C HIS A 107 -9.77 -2.62 2.04
N SER A 108 -9.80 -1.30 1.91
CA SER A 108 -9.11 -0.38 2.83
C SER A 108 -9.72 -0.32 4.25
N ASN A 109 -10.99 -0.73 4.41
CA ASN A 109 -11.70 -0.89 5.70
C ASN A 109 -11.56 0.33 6.63
N ASN A 110 -11.78 1.53 6.11
CA ASN A 110 -11.70 2.82 6.81
C ASN A 110 -10.30 3.17 7.37
N ARG A 111 -9.25 2.51 6.90
CA ARG A 111 -7.87 2.94 7.16
C ARG A 111 -7.31 3.65 5.93
N PRO A 112 -6.56 4.75 6.10
CA PRO A 112 -5.90 5.43 5.01
C PRO A 112 -5.08 4.48 4.14
N LEU A 113 -5.35 4.51 2.83
CA LEU A 113 -4.67 3.73 1.82
C LEU A 113 -3.81 4.66 0.95
N PHE A 114 -2.55 4.31 0.80
CA PHE A 114 -1.64 4.95 -0.17
C PHE A 114 -1.11 3.87 -1.11
N ILE A 115 -0.85 4.22 -2.36
CA ILE A 115 -0.35 3.24 -3.34
C ILE A 115 1.17 3.32 -3.44
N GLY A 116 1.85 2.23 -3.10
CA GLY A 116 3.27 2.06 -3.36
C GLY A 116 3.50 1.85 -4.86
N GLN A 117 4.25 2.74 -5.49
CA GLN A 117 4.43 2.78 -6.94
C GLN A 117 5.90 2.73 -7.31
N SER A 118 6.26 1.87 -8.28
CA SER A 118 7.59 1.81 -8.85
C SER A 118 7.79 2.88 -9.92
N VAL A 119 8.76 3.77 -9.72
CA VAL A 119 9.16 4.77 -10.71
C VAL A 119 9.74 4.10 -11.95
N PRO A 120 10.74 3.19 -11.87
CA PRO A 120 11.28 2.52 -13.04
C PRO A 120 10.22 1.79 -13.87
N ASN A 121 9.37 0.99 -13.23
CA ASN A 121 8.29 0.29 -13.95
C ASN A 121 7.26 1.24 -14.57
N THR A 122 7.10 2.44 -14.02
CA THR A 122 6.18 3.43 -14.60
C THR A 122 6.76 4.10 -15.83
N ILE A 123 8.06 4.45 -15.82
CA ILE A 123 8.70 5.14 -16.95
C ILE A 123 9.09 4.19 -18.09
N GLN A 124 9.33 2.91 -17.80
CA GLN A 124 9.76 1.91 -18.79
C GLN A 124 8.59 1.30 -19.58
N ASN A 125 7.36 1.52 -19.15
CA ASN A 125 6.18 0.98 -19.81
C ASN A 125 5.35 2.10 -20.44
N GLU A 126 4.93 1.87 -21.68
CA GLU A 126 4.05 2.79 -22.42
C GLU A 126 2.63 2.76 -21.86
N ASP A 127 1.96 3.90 -21.92
CA ASP A 127 0.53 3.98 -21.60
C ASP A 127 -0.28 3.20 -22.65
N PRO A 128 -1.09 2.20 -22.24
CA PRO A 128 -1.89 1.41 -23.20
C PRO A 128 -2.84 2.22 -24.07
N LEU A 129 -3.22 3.42 -23.63
CA LEU A 129 -4.12 4.33 -24.35
C LEU A 129 -3.37 5.36 -25.19
N ASN A 130 -2.09 5.59 -24.92
CA ASN A 130 -1.25 6.53 -25.66
C ASN A 130 0.23 6.10 -25.62
N PRO A 131 0.69 5.28 -26.56
CA PRO A 131 2.07 4.74 -26.58
C PRO A 131 3.19 5.80 -26.71
N MET A 132 2.85 7.07 -26.89
CA MET A 132 3.83 8.17 -26.94
C MET A 132 4.28 8.65 -25.57
N ILE A 133 3.66 8.18 -24.49
CA ILE A 133 3.95 8.58 -23.12
C ILE A 133 4.09 7.36 -22.21
N ASN A 134 4.75 7.54 -21.05
CA ASN A 134 4.82 6.50 -20.02
C ASN A 134 3.53 6.39 -19.20
N GLN A 135 3.48 5.44 -18.27
CA GLN A 135 2.27 5.13 -17.50
C GLN A 135 1.98 6.07 -16.33
N LEU A 136 2.75 7.13 -16.09
CA LEU A 136 2.47 8.05 -14.97
C LEU A 136 1.05 8.66 -15.05
N PRO A 137 0.60 9.20 -16.19
CA PRO A 137 -0.75 9.79 -16.29
C PRO A 137 -1.87 8.81 -15.96
N ILE A 138 -1.86 7.63 -16.56
CA ILE A 138 -2.92 6.63 -16.35
C ILE A 138 -2.96 6.13 -14.89
N LYS A 139 -1.80 5.89 -14.28
CA LYS A 139 -1.70 5.48 -12.88
C LYS A 139 -2.19 6.55 -11.91
N MET A 140 -1.79 7.81 -12.10
CA MET A 140 -2.23 8.91 -11.24
C MET A 140 -3.72 9.20 -11.39
N LYS A 141 -4.26 9.12 -12.61
CA LYS A 141 -5.71 9.25 -12.86
C LYS A 141 -6.50 8.14 -12.16
N LEU A 142 -6.02 6.90 -12.25
CA LEU A 142 -6.65 5.75 -11.61
C LEU A 142 -6.69 5.92 -10.08
N GLN A 143 -5.56 6.23 -9.44
CA GLN A 143 -5.51 6.44 -7.99
C GLN A 143 -6.50 7.53 -7.54
N ARG A 144 -6.58 8.64 -8.27
CA ARG A 144 -7.46 9.76 -7.95
C ARG A 144 -8.94 9.50 -8.20
N SER A 145 -9.29 8.42 -8.90
CA SER A 145 -10.69 8.03 -9.08
C SER A 145 -11.30 7.35 -7.85
N TYR A 146 -10.49 6.95 -6.87
CA TYR A 146 -10.94 6.32 -5.62
C TYR A 146 -10.80 7.26 -4.44
N GLN A 147 -11.89 7.56 -3.74
CA GLN A 147 -11.89 8.39 -2.53
C GLN A 147 -11.12 7.73 -1.36
N SER A 148 -11.04 6.41 -1.34
CA SER A 148 -10.31 5.65 -0.31
C SER A 148 -8.78 5.74 -0.45
N ILE A 149 -8.27 6.26 -1.59
CA ILE A 149 -6.83 6.40 -1.82
C ILE A 149 -6.39 7.82 -1.49
N GLY A 150 -5.65 7.97 -0.40
CA GLY A 150 -5.14 9.25 0.09
C GLY A 150 -3.91 9.79 -0.63
N GLY A 151 -3.27 8.98 -1.47
CA GLY A 151 -2.07 9.38 -2.20
C GLY A 151 -1.19 8.20 -2.63
N SER A 152 0.07 8.49 -2.95
CA SER A 152 1.03 7.48 -3.40
C SER A 152 2.41 7.66 -2.76
N SER A 153 3.12 6.54 -2.61
CA SER A 153 4.52 6.47 -2.22
C SER A 153 5.36 6.07 -3.43
N GLN A 154 6.35 6.88 -3.78
CA GLN A 154 7.18 6.68 -4.96
C GLN A 154 8.46 5.94 -4.58
N TRP A 155 8.76 4.82 -5.26
CA TRP A 155 9.93 3.98 -4.98
C TRP A 155 10.72 3.67 -6.27
N PRO A 156 12.05 3.66 -6.21
CA PRO A 156 12.90 4.12 -5.10
C PRO A 156 13.05 5.67 -5.09
N ALA A 157 13.43 6.20 -3.93
CA ALA A 157 13.64 7.63 -3.79
C ALA A 157 14.75 8.16 -4.73
N THR A 158 15.76 7.36 -5.02
CA THR A 158 16.85 7.70 -5.96
C THR A 158 16.30 8.06 -7.34
N SER A 159 15.44 7.23 -7.91
CA SER A 159 14.83 7.48 -9.23
C SER A 159 14.03 8.80 -9.28
N VAL A 160 13.41 9.17 -8.13
CA VAL A 160 12.70 10.45 -8.02
C VAL A 160 13.68 11.61 -7.95
N VAL A 161 14.70 11.53 -7.08
CA VAL A 161 15.70 12.59 -6.88
C VAL A 161 16.54 12.83 -8.13
N GLU A 162 16.92 11.77 -8.83
CA GLU A 162 17.67 11.81 -10.08
C GLU A 162 16.79 12.20 -11.28
N ASN A 163 15.50 12.36 -11.08
CA ASN A 163 14.51 12.71 -12.10
C ASN A 163 14.54 11.77 -13.32
N GLU A 164 14.69 10.46 -13.07
CA GLU A 164 14.73 9.46 -14.13
C GLU A 164 13.53 9.60 -15.09
N GLY A 165 13.81 9.60 -16.39
CA GLY A 165 12.76 9.76 -17.40
C GLY A 165 11.88 11.02 -17.23
N ARG A 166 12.41 12.07 -16.60
CA ARG A 166 11.67 13.30 -16.23
C ARG A 166 10.46 13.04 -15.32
N TYR A 167 10.53 12.00 -14.50
CA TYR A 167 9.43 11.59 -13.63
C TYR A 167 9.03 12.65 -12.63
N LEU A 168 10.00 13.18 -11.86
CA LEU A 168 9.74 14.21 -10.85
C LEU A 168 9.19 15.48 -11.49
N GLU A 169 9.78 15.92 -12.59
CA GLU A 169 9.31 17.11 -13.32
C GLU A 169 7.85 16.91 -13.79
N SER A 170 7.52 15.76 -14.36
CA SER A 170 6.15 15.46 -14.82
C SER A 170 5.18 15.39 -13.65
N LEU A 171 5.60 14.79 -12.51
CA LEU A 171 4.79 14.69 -11.31
C LEU A 171 4.49 16.08 -10.72
N MET A 172 5.52 16.93 -10.58
CA MET A 172 5.39 18.26 -9.97
C MET A 172 4.67 19.27 -10.85
N SER A 173 4.83 19.20 -12.17
CA SER A 173 4.15 20.13 -13.08
C SER A 173 2.66 19.83 -13.27
N THR A 174 2.23 18.58 -13.01
CA THR A 174 0.85 18.14 -13.28
C THR A 174 0.09 17.74 -12.03
N TYR A 175 0.56 16.72 -11.32
CA TYR A 175 -0.22 16.07 -10.25
C TYR A 175 0.08 16.63 -8.85
N HIS A 176 1.31 17.03 -8.58
CA HIS A 176 1.75 17.60 -7.31
C HIS A 176 2.15 19.07 -7.45
N LYS A 177 1.44 19.78 -8.30
CA LYS A 177 1.68 21.22 -8.56
C LYS A 177 1.57 22.08 -7.30
N TYR A 178 0.71 21.70 -6.38
CA TYR A 178 0.50 22.39 -5.11
C TYR A 178 0.83 21.46 -3.94
N PRO A 179 1.43 22.01 -2.85
CA PRO A 179 1.60 21.25 -1.62
C PRO A 179 0.25 20.74 -1.09
N SER A 180 0.23 19.50 -0.65
CA SER A 180 -0.93 18.95 0.07
C SER A 180 -0.69 18.96 1.57
N LEU A 181 -1.75 19.08 2.35
CA LEU A 181 -1.68 18.92 3.79
C LEU A 181 -1.37 17.47 4.15
N VAL A 182 -0.68 17.28 5.27
CA VAL A 182 -0.49 15.94 5.84
C VAL A 182 -1.86 15.36 6.17
N PRO A 183 -2.16 14.11 5.76
CA PRO A 183 -3.44 13.50 6.04
C PRO A 183 -3.75 13.45 7.55
N VAL A 184 -4.94 13.92 7.92
CA VAL A 184 -5.45 13.79 9.27
C VAL A 184 -6.02 12.38 9.44
N PHE A 185 -5.76 11.76 10.60
CA PHE A 185 -6.30 10.46 10.97
C PHE A 185 -7.23 10.66 12.15
N ASP A 186 -8.52 10.81 11.87
CA ASP A 186 -9.54 11.20 12.86
C ASP A 186 -9.74 10.18 14.00
N PHE A 187 -9.24 8.96 13.82
CA PHE A 187 -9.27 7.90 14.83
C PHE A 187 -8.05 7.91 15.78
N MET A 188 -7.11 8.84 15.57
CA MET A 188 -5.96 9.02 16.46
C MET A 188 -6.24 10.17 17.42
N ASP A 189 -6.36 9.84 18.71
CA ASP A 189 -6.40 10.85 19.76
C ASP A 189 -5.05 11.56 19.87
N GLY A 190 -5.05 12.87 19.73
CA GLY A 190 -3.85 13.67 19.89
C GLY A 190 -4.09 15.13 19.58
N GLU A 191 -3.60 16.04 20.43
CA GLU A 191 -3.53 17.45 20.08
C GLU A 191 -2.63 17.63 18.84
N ALA A 192 -3.07 18.43 17.89
CA ALA A 192 -2.22 18.82 16.77
C ALA A 192 -0.89 19.39 17.31
N PRO A 193 0.26 19.05 16.67
CA PRO A 193 1.53 19.62 17.07
C PRO A 193 1.42 21.14 17.12
N LYS A 194 1.81 21.76 18.25
CA LYS A 194 1.88 23.23 18.34
C LYS A 194 2.84 23.72 17.26
N ALA A 195 2.41 24.73 16.51
CA ALA A 195 3.26 25.34 15.51
C ALA A 195 4.61 25.73 16.15
N VAL A 196 5.69 25.28 15.58
CA VAL A 196 7.04 25.75 15.94
C VAL A 196 7.09 27.23 15.53
N ARG A 197 7.22 28.11 16.52
CA ARG A 197 7.41 29.54 16.31
C ARG A 197 8.84 29.84 15.89
#